data_33deecadcaa3a63b1b39c374f9aa09ca
#
_entry.id   33deecadcaa3a63b1b39c374f9aa09ca
#
_cell.length_a   1.000
_cell.length_b   1.000
_cell.length_c   1.000
_cell.angle_alpha   90.00
_cell.angle_beta   90.00
_cell.angle_gamma   90.00
#
_symmetry.space_group_name_H-M   'P 1'
#
loop_
_entity.id
_entity.type
_entity.pdbx_description
1 polymer ?
#
loop_
_entity_poly.entity_id
_entity_poly.type
_entity_poly.pdbx_seq_one_letter_code
_entity_poly.pdbx_strand_id
1 'polypeptide(L)'
;MEAFDYPPEFFCASSENRIDYQTNGKCAAYAAAYLLRHFGEDTDGEALFPELKRTLGFVSANSVVDVFERYGYQAKACHGSVDTLKQRLTERNPIIVFIRILGDTHYAVVVGYDEQHIYLVDSLAENANASDTQYNRVLPTEDFEAVWKTGTLLPDNIYITLEM
;
A
#
# COMPACT_ATOMS: atom_id res chain seq x y z
N MET A 1 -10.89 -26.66 -5.74
CA MET A 1 -9.91 -25.67 -5.30
C MET A 1 -9.54 -24.75 -6.45
N GLU A 2 -9.76 -23.49 -6.27
CA GLU A 2 -9.43 -22.51 -7.29
C GLU A 2 -7.94 -22.22 -7.28
N ALA A 3 -7.31 -22.32 -8.46
CA ALA A 3 -5.92 -21.93 -8.60
C ALA A 3 -5.85 -20.43 -8.89
N PHE A 4 -4.92 -19.74 -8.25
CA PHE A 4 -4.66 -18.36 -8.60
C PHE A 4 -4.03 -18.31 -9.98
N ASP A 5 -4.47 -17.35 -10.79
CA ASP A 5 -3.99 -17.17 -12.17
C ASP A 5 -3.43 -15.78 -12.32
N TYR A 6 -2.11 -15.67 -12.38
CA TYR A 6 -1.42 -14.40 -12.60
C TYR A 6 -0.09 -14.66 -13.29
N PRO A 7 0.42 -13.69 -14.06
CA PRO A 7 1.72 -13.86 -14.73
C PRO A 7 2.87 -13.90 -13.73
N PRO A 8 4.04 -14.39 -14.12
CA PRO A 8 5.21 -14.46 -13.23
C PRO A 8 5.68 -13.13 -12.72
N GLU A 9 5.38 -12.05 -13.44
CA GLU A 9 5.82 -10.70 -13.13
C GLU A 9 4.76 -9.71 -13.57
N PHE A 10 4.53 -8.67 -12.78
CA PHE A 10 3.57 -7.63 -13.12
C PHE A 10 3.88 -6.36 -12.33
N PHE A 11 3.78 -5.21 -13.02
CA PHE A 11 3.95 -3.89 -12.41
C PHE A 11 2.79 -3.01 -12.84
N CYS A 12 2.19 -2.29 -11.90
CA CYS A 12 1.05 -1.43 -12.16
C CYS A 12 1.31 0.05 -11.89
N ALA A 13 2.54 0.42 -11.56
CA ALA A 13 2.87 1.83 -11.32
C ALA A 13 2.70 2.65 -12.60
N SER A 14 2.09 3.82 -12.46
CA SER A 14 1.92 4.77 -13.56
C SER A 14 3.14 5.68 -13.68
N SER A 15 3.58 5.96 -14.91
CA SER A 15 4.66 6.91 -15.16
C SER A 15 4.28 8.34 -14.81
N GLU A 16 2.98 8.63 -14.68
CA GLU A 16 2.47 9.96 -14.31
C GLU A 16 2.38 10.12 -12.79
N ASN A 17 2.55 9.06 -12.03
CA ASN A 17 2.57 9.13 -10.58
C ASN A 17 4.00 9.37 -10.09
N ARG A 18 4.15 9.61 -8.81
CA ARG A 18 5.45 9.89 -8.21
C ARG A 18 5.52 9.29 -6.82
N ILE A 19 6.75 9.17 -6.31
CA ILE A 19 7.01 8.72 -4.95
C ILE A 19 7.33 9.96 -4.11
N ASP A 20 6.49 10.24 -3.11
CA ASP A 20 6.70 11.33 -2.17
C ASP A 20 7.15 10.77 -0.82
N TYR A 21 7.99 11.54 -0.13
CA TYR A 21 8.52 11.16 1.18
C TYR A 21 7.89 11.99 2.27
N GLN A 22 7.40 11.32 3.30
CA GLN A 22 6.77 11.99 4.44
C GLN A 22 7.83 12.57 5.39
N THR A 23 7.42 13.57 6.16
CA THR A 23 8.27 14.11 7.20
C THR A 23 8.17 13.29 8.49
N ASN A 24 6.98 12.91 8.92
CA ASN A 24 6.81 12.12 10.14
C ASN A 24 5.35 11.71 10.34
N GLY A 25 5.11 10.43 10.62
CA GLY A 25 3.82 9.95 11.11
C GLY A 25 2.64 10.08 10.15
N LYS A 26 2.88 10.21 8.85
CA LYS A 26 1.85 10.46 7.85
C LYS A 26 1.73 9.36 6.81
N CYS A 27 2.19 8.15 7.12
CA CYS A 27 2.25 7.05 6.16
C CYS A 27 0.91 6.71 5.52
N ALA A 28 -0.17 6.72 6.30
CA ALA A 28 -1.51 6.42 5.77
C ALA A 28 -1.94 7.46 4.73
N ALA A 29 -1.68 8.75 5.00
CA ALA A 29 -2.01 9.83 4.08
C ALA A 29 -1.20 9.73 2.78
N TYR A 30 0.08 9.42 2.88
CA TYR A 30 0.94 9.29 1.71
C TYR A 30 0.58 8.07 0.87
N ALA A 31 0.25 6.94 1.51
CA ALA A 31 -0.22 5.75 0.80
C ALA A 31 -1.55 6.00 0.09
N ALA A 32 -2.50 6.64 0.77
CA ALA A 32 -3.79 6.97 0.18
C ALA A 32 -3.64 7.95 -0.99
N ALA A 33 -2.79 8.97 -0.84
CA ALA A 33 -2.54 9.93 -1.90
C ALA A 33 -1.94 9.26 -3.15
N TYR A 34 -1.05 8.30 -2.95
CA TYR A 34 -0.48 7.56 -4.07
C TYR A 34 -1.56 6.83 -4.87
N LEU A 35 -2.48 6.14 -4.19
CA LEU A 35 -3.58 5.46 -4.87
C LEU A 35 -4.51 6.46 -5.58
N LEU A 36 -4.87 7.55 -4.92
CA LEU A 36 -5.74 8.55 -5.54
C LEU A 36 -5.10 9.16 -6.80
N ARG A 37 -3.80 9.45 -6.76
CA ARG A 37 -3.10 9.95 -7.96
C ARG A 37 -3.09 8.92 -9.07
N HIS A 38 -3.01 7.63 -8.74
CA HIS A 38 -3.08 6.56 -9.74
C HIS A 38 -4.40 6.61 -10.51
N PHE A 39 -5.48 7.01 -9.86
CA PHE A 39 -6.81 7.15 -10.47
C PHE A 39 -7.05 8.54 -11.05
N GLY A 40 -6.05 9.42 -11.05
CA GLY A 40 -6.14 10.72 -11.70
C GLY A 40 -6.45 11.89 -10.78
N GLU A 41 -6.54 11.68 -9.47
CA GLU A 41 -6.76 12.77 -8.53
C GLU A 41 -5.47 13.57 -8.32
N ASP A 42 -5.60 14.90 -8.24
CA ASP A 42 -4.46 15.78 -7.97
C ASP A 42 -4.40 16.06 -6.47
N THR A 43 -3.65 15.21 -5.76
CA THR A 43 -3.54 15.31 -4.31
C THR A 43 -2.17 14.81 -3.83
N ASP A 44 -1.86 15.07 -2.57
CA ASP A 44 -0.65 14.57 -1.92
C ASP A 44 -0.91 14.22 -0.46
N GLY A 45 0.09 13.63 0.19
CA GLY A 45 -0.05 13.18 1.57
C GLY A 45 -0.30 14.31 2.55
N GLU A 46 0.29 15.49 2.33
CA GLU A 46 0.08 16.64 3.22
C GLU A 46 -1.36 17.15 3.11
N ALA A 47 -1.92 17.17 1.92
CA ALA A 47 -3.30 17.61 1.70
C ALA A 47 -4.30 16.62 2.31
N LEU A 48 -4.02 15.33 2.23
CA LEU A 48 -4.92 14.30 2.75
C LEU A 48 -4.83 14.10 4.27
N PHE A 49 -3.69 14.40 4.87
CA PHE A 49 -3.47 14.08 6.28
C PHE A 49 -4.56 14.63 7.20
N PRO A 50 -5.03 15.89 7.06
CA PRO A 50 -6.11 16.39 7.93
C PRO A 50 -7.45 15.68 7.73
N GLU A 51 -7.66 15.01 6.61
CA GLU A 51 -8.91 14.31 6.32
C GLU A 51 -8.98 12.92 6.94
N LEU A 52 -7.86 12.38 7.41
CA LEU A 52 -7.81 11.06 8.03
C LEU A 52 -8.10 11.14 9.51
N LYS A 53 -9.11 10.36 9.94
CA LYS A 53 -9.43 10.25 11.35
C LYS A 53 -8.36 9.45 12.07
N ARG A 54 -7.83 10.01 13.15
CA ARG A 54 -6.82 9.36 13.98
C ARG A 54 -7.38 9.14 15.38
N THR A 55 -7.06 7.98 15.94
CA THR A 55 -7.40 7.64 17.32
C THR A 55 -6.10 7.31 18.03
N LEU A 56 -5.75 8.10 19.03
CA LEU A 56 -4.49 7.96 19.77
C LEU A 56 -3.26 7.96 18.85
N GLY A 57 -3.29 8.81 17.81
CA GLY A 57 -2.20 8.89 16.83
C GLY A 57 -2.19 7.80 15.76
N PHE A 58 -3.18 6.90 15.79
CA PHE A 58 -3.24 5.75 14.87
C PHE A 58 -4.35 5.95 13.84
N VAL A 59 -4.08 5.61 12.58
CA VAL A 59 -5.07 5.62 11.50
C VAL A 59 -5.45 4.18 11.19
N SER A 60 -6.72 3.84 11.42
CA SER A 60 -7.22 2.50 11.12
C SER A 60 -7.42 2.31 9.61
N ALA A 61 -7.45 1.06 9.17
CA ALA A 61 -7.76 0.74 7.77
C ALA A 61 -9.12 1.31 7.36
N ASN A 62 -10.11 1.27 8.25
CA ASN A 62 -11.43 1.83 7.96
C ASN A 62 -11.39 3.34 7.74
N SER A 63 -10.51 4.05 8.45
CA SER A 63 -10.34 5.50 8.24
C SER A 63 -9.79 5.79 6.84
N VAL A 64 -8.89 4.96 6.36
CA VAL A 64 -8.36 5.07 4.98
C VAL A 64 -9.47 4.79 3.96
N VAL A 65 -10.24 3.73 4.17
CA VAL A 65 -11.39 3.39 3.31
C VAL A 65 -12.37 4.56 3.23
N ASP A 66 -12.69 5.19 4.37
CA ASP A 66 -13.61 6.32 4.43
C ASP A 66 -13.15 7.49 3.55
N VAL A 67 -11.85 7.77 3.53
CA VAL A 67 -11.31 8.83 2.67
C VAL A 67 -11.57 8.51 1.20
N PHE A 68 -11.28 7.29 0.76
CA PHE A 68 -11.52 6.89 -0.61
C PHE A 68 -12.99 7.00 -0.99
N GLU A 69 -13.88 6.61 -0.09
CA GLU A 69 -15.32 6.70 -0.35
C GLU A 69 -15.79 8.15 -0.48
N ARG A 70 -15.18 9.07 0.26
CA ARG A 70 -15.49 10.50 0.11
C ARG A 70 -15.05 11.05 -1.24
N TYR A 71 -14.06 10.45 -1.88
CA TYR A 71 -13.65 10.80 -3.24
C TYR A 71 -14.46 10.09 -4.31
N GLY A 72 -15.44 9.27 -3.93
CA GLY A 72 -16.34 8.62 -4.88
C GLY A 72 -15.89 7.23 -5.32
N TYR A 73 -14.89 6.67 -4.69
CA TYR A 73 -14.37 5.33 -5.01
C TYR A 73 -14.92 4.29 -4.04
N GLN A 74 -15.04 3.05 -4.52
CA GLN A 74 -15.31 1.93 -3.65
C GLN A 74 -14.01 1.39 -3.10
N ALA A 75 -13.92 1.20 -1.80
CA ALA A 75 -12.71 0.72 -1.17
C ALA A 75 -13.05 -0.36 -0.15
N LYS A 76 -12.12 -1.29 0.03
CA LYS A 76 -12.27 -2.38 0.99
C LYS A 76 -10.96 -2.63 1.71
N ALA A 77 -11.06 -2.88 3.01
CA ALA A 77 -9.97 -3.43 3.80
C ALA A 77 -10.22 -4.94 3.93
N CYS A 78 -9.24 -5.73 3.53
CA CYS A 78 -9.36 -7.18 3.43
C CYS A 78 -8.17 -7.87 4.06
N HIS A 79 -8.29 -9.17 4.23
CA HIS A 79 -7.19 -10.05 4.61
C HIS A 79 -6.88 -10.96 3.43
N GLY A 80 -5.63 -11.31 3.23
CA GLY A 80 -5.28 -12.19 2.14
C GLY A 80 -3.91 -12.83 2.27
N SER A 81 -3.42 -13.31 1.14
CA SER A 81 -2.12 -13.93 0.99
C SER A 81 -1.33 -13.21 -0.11
N VAL A 82 -0.06 -13.57 -0.26
CA VAL A 82 0.74 -13.05 -1.38
C VAL A 82 0.08 -13.39 -2.72
N ASP A 83 -0.48 -14.59 -2.85
CA ASP A 83 -1.21 -14.96 -4.07
C ASP A 83 -2.39 -14.04 -4.30
N THR A 84 -3.14 -13.68 -3.25
CA THR A 84 -4.24 -12.73 -3.34
C THR A 84 -3.75 -11.37 -3.84
N LEU A 85 -2.63 -10.87 -3.28
CA LEU A 85 -2.06 -9.59 -3.71
C LEU A 85 -1.66 -9.62 -5.18
N LYS A 86 -0.98 -10.68 -5.61
CA LYS A 86 -0.55 -10.82 -7.00
C LYS A 86 -1.74 -10.83 -7.95
N GLN A 87 -2.78 -11.58 -7.59
CA GLN A 87 -4.01 -11.64 -8.38
C GLN A 87 -4.65 -10.25 -8.48
N ARG A 88 -4.72 -9.53 -7.37
CA ARG A 88 -5.31 -8.18 -7.33
C ARG A 88 -4.51 -7.16 -8.12
N LEU A 89 -3.18 -7.25 -8.06
CA LEU A 89 -2.32 -6.33 -8.82
C LEU A 89 -2.55 -6.44 -10.33
N THR A 90 -2.92 -7.62 -10.82
CA THR A 90 -3.22 -7.80 -12.26
C THR A 90 -4.45 -7.02 -12.71
N GLU A 91 -5.26 -6.50 -11.80
CA GLU A 91 -6.34 -5.57 -12.10
C GLU A 91 -5.82 -4.15 -12.38
N ARG A 92 -4.51 -3.96 -12.35
CA ARG A 92 -3.78 -2.74 -12.69
C ARG A 92 -3.90 -1.63 -11.65
N ASN A 93 -4.18 -1.99 -10.41
CA ASN A 93 -4.28 -1.05 -9.31
C ASN A 93 -3.28 -1.38 -8.20
N PRO A 94 -2.52 -0.38 -7.74
CA PRO A 94 -1.67 -0.55 -6.56
C PRO A 94 -2.51 -0.88 -5.33
N ILE A 95 -1.91 -1.51 -4.36
CA ILE A 95 -2.60 -1.99 -3.17
C ILE A 95 -1.89 -1.48 -1.92
N ILE A 96 -2.64 -0.86 -1.01
CA ILE A 96 -2.08 -0.47 0.29
C ILE A 96 -1.97 -1.71 1.16
N VAL A 97 -0.85 -1.86 1.83
CA VAL A 97 -0.63 -2.92 2.82
C VAL A 97 -0.25 -2.33 4.17
N PHE A 98 -0.66 -3.00 5.23
CA PHE A 98 -0.33 -2.62 6.59
C PHE A 98 0.75 -3.58 7.08
N ILE A 99 1.95 -3.07 7.31
CA ILE A 99 3.13 -3.89 7.59
C ILE A 99 3.79 -3.45 8.89
N ARG A 100 4.70 -4.28 9.37
CA ARG A 100 5.51 -4.00 10.54
C ARG A 100 6.82 -3.37 10.10
N ILE A 101 7.24 -2.34 10.85
CA ILE A 101 8.58 -1.78 10.77
C ILE A 101 9.18 -1.85 12.17
N LEU A 102 10.44 -1.46 12.34
CA LEU A 102 11.10 -1.53 13.64
C LEU A 102 10.28 -0.84 14.74
N GLY A 103 9.71 -1.65 15.64
CA GLY A 103 8.97 -1.18 16.80
C GLY A 103 7.60 -0.57 16.53
N ASP A 104 7.10 -0.63 15.28
CA ASP A 104 5.84 0.05 14.93
C ASP A 104 5.18 -0.62 13.74
N THR A 105 4.02 -0.08 13.35
CA THR A 105 3.29 -0.48 12.16
C THR A 105 3.30 0.65 11.14
N HIS A 106 3.05 0.32 9.87
CA HIS A 106 3.26 1.26 8.78
C HIS A 106 2.40 0.89 7.57
N TYR A 107 1.90 1.90 6.86
CA TYR A 107 1.23 1.69 5.59
C TYR A 107 2.20 1.94 4.45
N ALA A 108 2.23 1.02 3.51
CA ALA A 108 3.00 1.15 2.27
C ALA A 108 2.16 0.69 1.10
N VAL A 109 2.64 0.86 -0.11
CA VAL A 109 1.88 0.52 -1.32
C VAL A 109 2.64 -0.53 -2.11
N VAL A 110 1.97 -1.64 -2.44
CA VAL A 110 2.52 -2.66 -3.33
C VAL A 110 2.19 -2.25 -4.77
N VAL A 111 3.21 -2.18 -5.62
CA VAL A 111 3.05 -1.76 -7.01
C VAL A 111 3.46 -2.83 -8.02
N GLY A 112 4.04 -3.92 -7.57
CA GLY A 112 4.46 -4.97 -8.48
C GLY A 112 5.05 -6.17 -7.76
N TYR A 113 5.37 -7.17 -8.55
CA TYR A 113 6.00 -8.40 -8.06
C TYR A 113 6.74 -9.10 -9.19
N ASP A 114 7.68 -9.94 -8.82
CA ASP A 114 8.23 -10.97 -9.71
C ASP A 114 8.16 -12.31 -8.98
N GLU A 115 8.85 -13.32 -9.48
CA GLU A 115 8.77 -14.66 -8.88
C GLU A 115 9.36 -14.74 -7.48
N GLN A 116 10.22 -13.78 -7.12
CA GLN A 116 10.98 -13.83 -5.87
C GLN A 116 10.82 -12.59 -5.00
N HIS A 117 10.22 -11.52 -5.52
CA HIS A 117 10.19 -10.23 -4.82
C HIS A 117 8.84 -9.56 -4.88
N ILE A 118 8.58 -8.71 -3.88
CA ILE A 118 7.48 -7.76 -3.84
C ILE A 118 8.07 -6.35 -3.92
N TYR A 119 7.50 -5.51 -4.78
CA TYR A 119 7.95 -4.15 -5.04
C TYR A 119 6.99 -3.15 -4.45
N LEU A 120 7.51 -2.20 -3.68
CA LEU A 120 6.70 -1.27 -2.91
C LEU A 120 7.10 0.18 -3.17
N VAL A 121 6.12 1.06 -2.93
CA VAL A 121 6.35 2.48 -2.73
C VAL A 121 6.19 2.74 -1.24
N ASP A 122 7.24 3.24 -0.61
CA ASP A 122 7.29 3.52 0.82
C ASP A 122 7.62 4.99 1.02
N SER A 123 6.78 5.67 1.80
CA SER A 123 6.95 7.11 2.03
C SER A 123 8.02 7.44 3.07
N LEU A 124 8.57 6.44 3.76
CA LEU A 124 9.69 6.64 4.69
C LEU A 124 11.01 6.45 3.95
N ALA A 125 11.80 7.50 3.86
CA ALA A 125 13.08 7.45 3.15
C ALA A 125 14.03 6.39 3.73
N GLU A 126 14.00 6.19 5.04
CA GLU A 126 14.87 5.20 5.69
C GLU A 126 14.54 3.76 5.33
N ASN A 127 13.34 3.49 4.81
CA ASN A 127 12.94 2.16 4.36
C ASN A 127 13.31 1.89 2.90
N ALA A 128 13.63 2.94 2.15
CA ALA A 128 13.94 2.80 0.73
C ALA A 128 15.24 2.01 0.53
N ASN A 129 15.22 1.06 -0.38
CA ASN A 129 16.40 0.27 -0.73
C ASN A 129 16.61 0.17 -2.24
N ALA A 130 15.89 0.97 -3.02
CA ALA A 130 16.00 1.04 -4.46
C ALA A 130 15.77 2.48 -4.92
N SER A 131 16.32 2.82 -6.09
CA SER A 131 16.23 4.17 -6.66
C SER A 131 15.57 4.13 -8.04
N ASP A 132 14.38 3.56 -8.11
CA ASP A 132 13.60 3.51 -9.33
C ASP A 132 12.48 4.55 -9.26
N THR A 133 11.94 4.95 -10.41
CA THR A 133 10.82 5.90 -10.46
C THR A 133 9.49 5.24 -10.14
N GLN A 134 9.40 3.92 -10.28
CA GLN A 134 8.15 3.17 -10.07
C GLN A 134 8.05 2.57 -8.68
N TYR A 135 9.17 2.30 -8.04
CA TYR A 135 9.22 1.73 -6.70
C TYR A 135 10.50 2.18 -6.00
N ASN A 136 10.49 2.15 -4.68
CA ASN A 136 11.69 2.51 -3.91
C ASN A 136 12.04 1.48 -2.85
N ARG A 137 11.29 0.36 -2.79
CA ARG A 137 11.59 -0.70 -1.84
C ARG A 137 11.30 -2.05 -2.47
N VAL A 138 12.26 -2.95 -2.37
CA VAL A 138 12.13 -4.32 -2.89
C VAL A 138 12.41 -5.28 -1.75
N LEU A 139 11.50 -6.21 -1.52
CA LEU A 139 11.66 -7.22 -0.49
C LEU A 139 11.54 -8.61 -1.12
N PRO A 140 12.40 -9.57 -0.75
CA PRO A 140 12.12 -10.95 -1.05
C PRO A 140 10.72 -11.30 -0.54
N THR A 141 10.00 -12.15 -1.27
CA THR A 141 8.61 -12.47 -0.93
C THR A 141 8.47 -12.96 0.52
N GLU A 142 9.38 -13.81 0.98
CA GLU A 142 9.33 -14.32 2.35
C GLU A 142 9.55 -13.22 3.40
N ASP A 143 10.38 -12.23 3.09
CA ASP A 143 10.61 -11.09 4.00
C ASP A 143 9.38 -10.20 4.03
N PHE A 144 8.73 -10.00 2.88
CA PHE A 144 7.47 -9.28 2.83
C PHE A 144 6.41 -9.98 3.67
N GLU A 145 6.27 -11.29 3.51
CA GLU A 145 5.31 -12.06 4.29
C GLU A 145 5.54 -11.91 5.79
N ALA A 146 6.80 -11.88 6.22
CA ALA A 146 7.16 -11.71 7.62
C ALA A 146 6.73 -10.35 8.17
N VAL A 147 6.93 -9.27 7.42
CA VAL A 147 6.54 -7.91 7.88
C VAL A 147 5.06 -7.63 7.69
N TRP A 148 4.38 -8.38 6.84
CA TRP A 148 2.94 -8.23 6.64
C TRP A 148 2.13 -8.81 7.81
N LYS A 149 2.77 -9.57 8.66
CA LYS A 149 2.22 -9.98 9.95
C LYS A 149 2.60 -8.93 10.98
N THR A 150 1.60 -8.31 11.60
CA THR A 150 1.86 -7.17 12.49
C THR A 150 2.48 -7.58 13.82
N GLY A 151 2.25 -8.81 14.28
CA GLY A 151 2.72 -9.26 15.59
C GLY A 151 2.04 -8.53 16.75
N THR A 152 0.88 -7.93 16.51
CA THR A 152 0.11 -7.16 17.50
C THR A 152 -1.28 -7.78 17.64
N LEU A 153 -2.18 -7.07 18.36
CA LEU A 153 -3.59 -7.45 18.44
C LEU A 153 -4.33 -7.15 17.14
N LEU A 154 -3.71 -6.42 16.22
CA LEU A 154 -4.31 -6.13 14.92
C LEU A 154 -4.22 -7.34 14.02
N PRO A 155 -5.20 -7.55 13.13
CA PRO A 155 -5.17 -8.67 12.19
C PRO A 155 -3.94 -8.62 11.29
N ASP A 156 -3.45 -9.81 10.91
CA ASP A 156 -2.35 -9.94 9.97
C ASP A 156 -2.84 -9.83 8.53
N ASN A 157 -1.92 -9.53 7.62
CA ASN A 157 -2.13 -9.59 6.18
C ASN A 157 -3.27 -8.67 5.69
N ILE A 158 -3.39 -7.50 6.29
CA ILE A 158 -4.38 -6.51 5.89
C ILE A 158 -3.92 -5.81 4.61
N TYR A 159 -4.84 -5.68 3.65
CA TYR A 159 -4.62 -4.85 2.48
C TYR A 159 -5.87 -4.05 2.16
N ILE A 160 -5.69 -2.94 1.46
CA ILE A 160 -6.78 -2.06 1.05
C ILE A 160 -6.73 -1.91 -0.46
N THR A 161 -7.85 -2.23 -1.11
CA THR A 161 -8.02 -2.06 -2.54
C THR A 161 -8.97 -0.91 -2.83
N LEU A 162 -8.77 -0.28 -3.97
CA LEU A 162 -9.60 0.80 -4.47
C LEU A 162 -10.14 0.40 -5.82
N GLU A 163 -11.44 0.58 -6.00
CA GLU A 163 -12.13 0.28 -7.27
C GLU A 163 -12.90 1.51 -7.74
N MET A 164 -12.95 1.64 -9.04
CA MET A 164 -13.77 2.71 -9.64
C MET A 164 -15.25 2.34 -9.67
#